data_f9fff5d5d13863363aba3ebb9a3d6caf
#
_entry.id   f9fff5d5d13863363aba3ebb9a3d6caf
#
_cell.length_a   1.000
_cell.length_b   1.000
_cell.length_c   1.000
_cell.angle_alpha   90.00
_cell.angle_beta   90.00
_cell.angle_gamma   90.00
#
_symmetry.space_group_name_H-M   'P 1'
#
loop_
_entity.id
_entity.type
_entity.pdbx_description
1 polymer ?
#
loop_
_entity_poly.entity_id
_entity_poly.type
_entity_poly.pdbx_seq_one_letter_code
_entity_poly.pdbx_strand_id
1 'polypeptide(L)'
;MLSIELNDLVKHIIKTKAESQTIEVKAAHKGTPKRLYDTLSSFSNQDSGGIIVFGLDESLGFEPVGVYDLQDLQKKVTEQCNQMDPVVRAIFTTTEYEGVNICSAEIPSIDITNRPCYYRGAGKTKGSYVRVGDADLPMTDYEIYSFESYKAHVHDDERPIDRADLSLLDEAGINNYIL
;
A
#
# COMPACT_ATOMS: atom_id res chain seq x y z
N MET A 1 -6.57 6.34 -12.41
CA MET A 1 -7.31 5.46 -13.36
C MET A 1 -8.49 6.23 -13.95
N LEU A 2 -8.83 5.99 -15.23
CA LEU A 2 -10.03 6.54 -15.85
C LEU A 2 -11.24 5.61 -15.64
N SER A 3 -12.45 6.14 -15.77
CA SER A 3 -13.69 5.36 -15.61
C SER A 3 -13.79 4.17 -16.57
N ILE A 4 -13.28 4.33 -17.79
CA ILE A 4 -13.23 3.24 -18.79
C ILE A 4 -12.24 2.14 -18.38
N GLU A 5 -11.10 2.51 -17.81
CA GLU A 5 -10.09 1.56 -17.32
C GLU A 5 -10.63 0.76 -16.12
N LEU A 6 -11.39 1.43 -15.23
CA LEU A 6 -12.07 0.74 -14.14
C LEU A 6 -13.09 -0.27 -14.65
N ASN A 7 -13.87 0.10 -15.70
CA ASN A 7 -14.84 -0.81 -16.31
C ASN A 7 -14.16 -2.06 -16.89
N ASP A 8 -13.03 -1.89 -17.57
CA ASP A 8 -12.26 -3.00 -18.12
C ASP A 8 -11.61 -3.86 -17.03
N LEU A 9 -11.16 -3.25 -15.92
CA LEU A 9 -10.67 -3.97 -14.73
C LEU A 9 -11.80 -4.81 -14.11
N VAL A 10 -13.00 -4.26 -13.95
CA VAL A 10 -14.17 -4.99 -13.44
C VAL A 10 -14.48 -6.21 -14.30
N LYS A 11 -14.52 -6.05 -15.64
CA LYS A 11 -14.71 -7.17 -16.58
C LYS A 11 -13.62 -8.25 -16.40
N HIS A 12 -12.38 -7.81 -16.24
CA HIS A 12 -11.26 -8.74 -16.03
C HIS A 12 -11.43 -9.53 -14.73
N ILE A 13 -11.74 -8.88 -13.61
CA ILE A 13 -11.97 -9.52 -12.31
C ILE A 13 -13.12 -10.55 -12.40
N ILE A 14 -14.24 -10.17 -12.98
CA ILE A 14 -15.41 -11.05 -13.14
C ILE A 14 -15.07 -12.28 -14.00
N LYS A 15 -14.25 -12.09 -15.06
CA LYS A 15 -13.81 -13.17 -15.93
C LYS A 15 -12.82 -14.12 -15.26
N THR A 16 -11.86 -13.60 -14.54
CA THR A 16 -10.79 -14.40 -13.89
C THR A 16 -11.23 -14.99 -12.56
N LYS A 17 -12.23 -14.38 -11.91
CA LYS A 17 -12.73 -14.72 -10.57
C LYS A 17 -11.61 -14.83 -9.54
N ALA A 18 -10.71 -13.88 -9.56
CA ALA A 18 -9.54 -13.86 -8.70
C ALA A 18 -9.12 -12.43 -8.36
N GLU A 19 -8.70 -12.25 -7.14
CA GLU A 19 -7.88 -11.13 -6.68
C GLU A 19 -6.41 -11.34 -7.10
N SER A 20 -5.57 -10.36 -6.87
CA SER A 20 -4.16 -10.45 -7.21
C SER A 20 -3.29 -9.70 -6.20
N GLN A 21 -1.97 -9.75 -6.42
CA GLN A 21 -0.99 -8.98 -5.65
C GLN A 21 -1.33 -7.48 -5.56
N THR A 22 -2.03 -6.93 -6.54
CA THR A 22 -2.32 -5.49 -6.65
C THR A 22 -3.80 -5.16 -6.67
N ILE A 23 -4.67 -6.14 -6.55
CA ILE A 23 -6.13 -5.95 -6.63
C ILE A 23 -6.79 -6.63 -5.45
N GLU A 24 -7.61 -5.88 -4.74
CA GLU A 24 -8.49 -6.33 -3.66
C GLU A 24 -9.93 -6.01 -4.03
N VAL A 25 -10.87 -6.90 -3.71
CA VAL A 25 -12.29 -6.73 -3.97
C VAL A 25 -13.08 -6.68 -2.67
N LYS A 26 -13.98 -5.73 -2.56
CA LYS A 26 -14.86 -5.58 -1.39
C LYS A 26 -16.30 -5.35 -1.81
N ALA A 27 -17.20 -6.16 -1.31
CA ALA A 27 -18.63 -5.87 -1.35
C ALA A 27 -18.93 -4.62 -0.50
N ALA A 28 -19.61 -3.65 -1.08
CA ALA A 28 -19.96 -2.39 -0.41
C ALA A 28 -21.43 -2.03 -0.58
N HIS A 29 -22.31 -3.00 -0.87
CA HIS A 29 -23.74 -2.77 -1.06
C HIS A 29 -24.52 -2.57 0.27
N LYS A 30 -23.98 -3.05 1.40
CA LYS A 30 -24.56 -2.93 2.75
C LYS A 30 -23.86 -1.89 3.62
N GLY A 31 -22.86 -1.22 3.10
CA GLY A 31 -22.05 -0.23 3.82
C GLY A 31 -20.56 -0.35 3.52
N THR A 32 -19.81 0.63 4.00
CA THR A 32 -18.33 0.62 3.86
C THR A 32 -17.73 -0.50 4.71
N PRO A 33 -16.77 -1.28 4.18
CA PRO A 33 -16.00 -2.23 4.97
C PRO A 33 -15.39 -1.56 6.21
N LYS A 34 -15.61 -2.17 7.38
CA LYS A 34 -15.22 -1.58 8.67
C LYS A 34 -13.70 -1.57 8.90
N ARG A 35 -12.97 -2.44 8.22
CA ARG A 35 -11.54 -2.64 8.41
C ARG A 35 -10.84 -2.82 7.06
N LEU A 36 -10.20 -1.75 6.59
CA LEU A 36 -9.35 -1.76 5.41
C LEU A 36 -7.87 -1.58 5.77
N TYR A 37 -7.54 -1.46 7.07
CA TYR A 37 -6.21 -1.08 7.53
C TYR A 37 -5.12 -2.05 7.07
N ASP A 38 -5.43 -3.35 7.04
CA ASP A 38 -4.50 -4.41 6.65
C ASP A 38 -4.14 -4.25 5.16
N THR A 39 -5.14 -4.07 4.30
CA THR A 39 -4.97 -3.82 2.86
C THR A 39 -4.33 -2.45 2.58
N LEU A 40 -4.73 -1.40 3.29
CA LEU A 40 -4.11 -0.08 3.17
C LEU A 40 -2.62 -0.13 3.51
N SER A 41 -2.26 -0.85 4.57
CA SER A 41 -0.87 -1.06 4.97
C SER A 41 -0.10 -1.87 3.93
N SER A 42 -0.61 -3.03 3.53
CA SER A 42 0.08 -3.95 2.63
C SER A 42 0.31 -3.32 1.24
N PHE A 43 -0.69 -2.64 0.68
CA PHE A 43 -0.56 -1.94 -0.60
C PHE A 43 0.40 -0.76 -0.53
N SER A 44 0.38 0.01 0.55
CA SER A 44 1.32 1.13 0.73
C SER A 44 2.77 0.65 0.90
N ASN A 45 2.98 -0.55 1.42
CA ASN A 45 4.31 -1.11 1.69
C ASN A 45 4.94 -1.87 0.50
N GLN A 46 4.19 -2.10 -0.58
CA GLN A 46 4.75 -2.67 -1.82
C GLN A 46 5.02 -1.59 -2.88
N ASP A 47 5.93 -1.86 -3.81
CA ASP A 47 6.38 -0.84 -4.79
C ASP A 47 5.30 -0.48 -5.82
N SER A 48 4.42 -1.41 -6.12
CA SER A 48 3.33 -1.20 -7.10
C SER A 48 2.14 -0.43 -6.54
N GLY A 49 2.02 -0.26 -5.20
CA GLY A 49 0.76 0.14 -4.62
C GLY A 49 -0.34 -0.92 -4.85
N GLY A 50 -1.60 -0.52 -4.88
CA GLY A 50 -2.71 -1.44 -5.17
C GLY A 50 -4.02 -0.72 -5.42
N ILE A 51 -5.03 -1.49 -5.82
CA ILE A 51 -6.37 -1.00 -6.13
C ILE A 51 -7.38 -1.81 -5.33
N ILE A 52 -8.22 -1.13 -4.55
CA ILE A 52 -9.38 -1.73 -3.91
C ILE A 52 -10.60 -1.43 -4.77
N VAL A 53 -11.28 -2.46 -5.26
CA VAL A 53 -12.51 -2.35 -6.03
C VAL A 53 -13.71 -2.64 -5.14
N PHE A 54 -14.62 -1.67 -5.03
CA PHE A 54 -15.84 -1.76 -4.23
C PHE A 54 -17.05 -1.96 -5.12
N GLY A 55 -17.94 -2.85 -4.73
CA GLY A 55 -19.19 -3.14 -5.41
C GLY A 55 -19.23 -4.48 -6.15
N LEU A 56 -18.20 -5.31 -5.99
CA LEU A 56 -18.21 -6.71 -6.38
C LEU A 56 -18.23 -7.60 -5.12
N ASP A 57 -18.92 -8.73 -5.15
CA ASP A 57 -18.99 -9.66 -4.02
C ASP A 57 -18.25 -10.97 -4.35
N GLU A 58 -17.09 -11.16 -3.75
CA GLU A 58 -16.27 -12.34 -3.91
C GLU A 58 -17.02 -13.63 -3.51
N SER A 59 -17.82 -13.57 -2.43
CA SER A 59 -18.58 -14.71 -1.94
C SER A 59 -19.64 -15.21 -2.92
N LEU A 60 -20.05 -14.34 -3.85
CA LEU A 60 -20.97 -14.63 -4.95
C LEU A 60 -20.26 -14.86 -6.29
N GLY A 61 -18.94 -15.09 -6.27
CA GLY A 61 -18.14 -15.29 -7.47
C GLY A 61 -17.88 -14.01 -8.22
N PHE A 62 -17.63 -12.91 -7.50
CA PHE A 62 -17.36 -11.56 -8.00
C PHE A 62 -18.54 -10.93 -8.74
N GLU A 63 -19.78 -11.24 -8.31
CA GLU A 63 -20.96 -10.60 -8.89
C GLU A 63 -21.00 -9.10 -8.60
N PRO A 64 -21.43 -8.26 -9.56
CA PRO A 64 -21.61 -6.83 -9.36
C PRO A 64 -22.84 -6.55 -8.50
N VAL A 65 -22.61 -6.22 -7.23
CA VAL A 65 -23.65 -5.90 -6.23
C VAL A 65 -23.81 -4.39 -6.01
N GLY A 66 -22.86 -3.61 -6.52
CA GLY A 66 -22.84 -2.18 -6.42
C GLY A 66 -22.42 -1.62 -5.07
N VAL A 67 -22.30 -0.30 -5.01
CA VAL A 67 -21.97 0.45 -3.81
C VAL A 67 -23.24 1.13 -3.28
N TYR A 68 -23.48 1.04 -1.97
CA TYR A 68 -24.68 1.60 -1.31
C TYR A 68 -24.80 3.14 -1.44
N ASP A 69 -23.70 3.85 -1.31
CA ASP A 69 -23.56 5.29 -1.46
C ASP A 69 -22.11 5.65 -1.77
N LEU A 70 -21.88 6.27 -2.93
CA LEU A 70 -20.53 6.59 -3.40
C LEU A 70 -19.85 7.65 -2.55
N GLN A 71 -20.60 8.66 -2.08
CA GLN A 71 -20.00 9.75 -1.30
C GLN A 71 -19.65 9.30 0.11
N ASP A 72 -20.55 8.55 0.77
CA ASP A 72 -20.33 8.04 2.11
C ASP A 72 -19.21 6.98 2.11
N LEU A 73 -19.13 6.13 1.08
CA LEU A 73 -18.01 5.19 0.89
C LEU A 73 -16.67 5.93 0.84
N GLN A 74 -16.55 6.91 -0.07
CA GLN A 74 -15.29 7.68 -0.24
C GLN A 74 -14.90 8.40 1.04
N LYS A 75 -15.86 9.00 1.73
CA LYS A 75 -15.64 9.67 3.03
C LYS A 75 -15.09 8.68 4.07
N LYS A 76 -15.75 7.55 4.27
CA LYS A 76 -15.35 6.55 5.27
C LYS A 76 -14.02 5.87 4.94
N VAL A 77 -13.74 5.60 3.66
CA VAL A 77 -12.43 5.08 3.23
C VAL A 77 -11.34 6.13 3.50
N THR A 78 -11.60 7.41 3.21
CA THR A 78 -10.67 8.50 3.52
C THR A 78 -10.42 8.63 5.03
N GLU A 79 -11.45 8.46 5.86
CA GLU A 79 -11.31 8.44 7.32
C GLU A 79 -10.39 7.31 7.79
N GLN A 80 -10.50 6.12 7.20
CA GLN A 80 -9.59 5.01 7.49
C GLN A 80 -8.15 5.30 7.00
N CYS A 81 -8.00 5.86 5.80
CA CYS A 81 -6.70 6.29 5.27
C CYS A 81 -6.00 7.32 6.17
N ASN A 82 -6.76 8.23 6.78
CA ASN A 82 -6.24 9.23 7.72
C ASN A 82 -5.78 8.63 9.06
N GLN A 83 -6.15 7.40 9.37
CA GLN A 83 -5.69 6.67 10.56
C GLN A 83 -4.42 5.87 10.33
N MET A 84 -3.91 5.86 9.10
CA MET A 84 -2.62 5.24 8.77
C MET A 84 -1.46 6.18 9.12
N ASP A 85 -0.29 5.64 9.30
CA ASP A 85 0.97 6.36 9.48
C ASP A 85 2.08 5.72 8.61
N PRO A 86 2.62 6.44 7.63
CA PRO A 86 2.15 7.73 7.09
C PRO A 86 0.71 7.69 6.57
N VAL A 87 0.06 8.86 6.55
CA VAL A 87 -1.32 8.98 6.04
C VAL A 87 -1.37 8.54 4.58
N VAL A 88 -2.30 7.65 4.25
CA VAL A 88 -2.53 7.19 2.88
C VAL A 88 -3.41 8.19 2.12
N ARG A 89 -3.08 8.45 0.85
CA ARG A 89 -3.85 9.35 -0.03
C ARG A 89 -4.43 8.55 -1.18
N ALA A 90 -5.58 7.92 -0.94
CA ALA A 90 -6.29 7.16 -1.96
C ALA A 90 -6.85 8.06 -3.07
N ILE A 91 -6.80 7.58 -4.32
CA ILE A 91 -7.39 8.23 -5.49
C ILE A 91 -8.61 7.42 -5.90
N PHE A 92 -9.78 8.06 -5.90
CA PHE A 92 -11.03 7.38 -6.23
C PHE A 92 -11.41 7.54 -7.69
N THR A 93 -11.94 6.46 -8.27
CA THR A 93 -12.57 6.44 -9.58
C THR A 93 -13.91 5.72 -9.48
N THR A 94 -14.90 6.17 -10.21
CA THR A 94 -16.25 5.56 -10.23
C THR A 94 -16.65 5.24 -11.63
N THR A 95 -17.43 4.17 -11.81
CA THR A 95 -18.06 3.78 -13.08
C THR A 95 -19.40 3.11 -12.79
N GLU A 96 -20.25 3.05 -13.81
CA GLU A 96 -21.45 2.20 -13.80
C GLU A 96 -21.15 0.92 -14.57
N TYR A 97 -21.48 -0.22 -14.01
CA TYR A 97 -21.33 -1.53 -14.62
C TYR A 97 -22.63 -2.34 -14.42
N GLU A 98 -23.26 -2.76 -15.51
CA GLU A 98 -24.53 -3.52 -15.48
C GLU A 98 -25.62 -2.89 -14.60
N GLY A 99 -25.71 -1.56 -14.61
CA GLY A 99 -26.73 -0.80 -13.87
C GLY A 99 -26.43 -0.58 -12.39
N VAL A 100 -25.23 -0.96 -11.90
CA VAL A 100 -24.80 -0.69 -10.53
C VAL A 100 -23.55 0.18 -10.49
N ASN A 101 -23.41 0.98 -9.44
CA ASN A 101 -22.23 1.83 -9.24
C ASN A 101 -21.08 1.02 -8.66
N ILE A 102 -19.93 1.11 -9.30
CA ILE A 102 -18.64 0.55 -8.84
C ILE A 102 -17.71 1.70 -8.51
N CYS A 103 -16.95 1.55 -7.44
CA CYS A 103 -15.93 2.51 -7.03
C CYS A 103 -14.59 1.80 -6.87
N SER A 104 -13.49 2.43 -7.28
CA SER A 104 -12.15 2.00 -6.93
C SER A 104 -11.45 3.02 -6.06
N ALA A 105 -10.55 2.55 -5.19
CA ALA A 105 -9.57 3.35 -4.48
C ALA A 105 -8.18 2.86 -4.87
N GLU A 106 -7.42 3.69 -5.58
CA GLU A 106 -6.00 3.46 -5.86
C GLU A 106 -5.20 3.86 -4.63
N ILE A 107 -4.46 2.92 -4.07
CA ILE A 107 -3.59 3.10 -2.91
C ILE A 107 -2.16 3.24 -3.41
N PRO A 108 -1.56 4.42 -3.29
CA PRO A 108 -0.19 4.63 -3.75
C PRO A 108 0.80 3.89 -2.87
N SER A 109 1.90 3.45 -3.47
CA SER A 109 3.06 3.02 -2.70
C SER A 109 3.65 4.19 -1.93
N ILE A 110 4.26 3.89 -0.79
CA ILE A 110 5.02 4.86 0.01
C ILE A 110 6.50 4.67 -0.27
N ASP A 111 7.23 5.76 -0.35
CA ASP A 111 8.68 5.73 -0.48
C ASP A 111 9.30 4.82 0.59
N ILE A 112 10.30 4.02 0.21
CA ILE A 112 10.94 3.04 1.10
C ILE A 112 11.48 3.69 2.38
N THR A 113 11.90 4.95 2.32
CA THR A 113 12.37 5.72 3.48
C THR A 113 11.26 6.04 4.49
N ASN A 114 9.99 5.92 4.09
CA ASN A 114 8.82 6.17 4.93
C ASN A 114 8.08 4.89 5.33
N ARG A 115 8.54 3.71 4.87
CA ARG A 115 7.97 2.42 5.29
C ARG A 115 8.47 2.02 6.68
N PRO A 116 7.74 1.20 7.43
CA PRO A 116 6.44 0.66 7.03
C PRO A 116 5.30 1.64 7.27
N CYS A 117 4.30 1.61 6.38
CA CYS A 117 2.98 2.19 6.62
C CYS A 117 2.20 1.25 7.54
N TYR A 118 1.57 1.79 8.58
CA TYR A 118 0.85 0.98 9.56
C TYR A 118 -0.41 1.68 10.08
N TYR A 119 -1.33 0.89 10.63
CA TYR A 119 -2.50 1.42 11.32
C TYR A 119 -2.12 1.95 12.71
N ARG A 120 -2.31 3.27 12.95
CA ARG A 120 -1.93 3.92 14.22
C ARG A 120 -2.60 3.31 15.44
N GLY A 121 -3.87 2.89 15.31
CA GLY A 121 -4.62 2.30 16.43
C GLY A 121 -4.05 0.97 16.94
N ALA A 122 -3.31 0.22 16.11
CA ALA A 122 -2.64 -1.02 16.50
C ALA A 122 -1.14 -0.81 16.79
N GLY A 123 -0.58 0.33 16.40
CA GLY A 123 0.85 0.60 16.46
C GLY A 123 1.65 -0.15 15.39
N LYS A 124 2.91 0.23 15.22
CA LYS A 124 3.76 -0.26 14.12
C LYS A 124 3.88 -1.79 14.08
N THR A 125 4.18 -2.42 15.20
CA THR A 125 4.41 -3.88 15.27
C THR A 125 3.18 -4.71 14.91
N LYS A 126 1.96 -4.24 15.23
CA LYS A 126 0.72 -4.98 15.00
C LYS A 126 -0.13 -4.41 13.87
N GLY A 127 0.23 -3.25 13.37
CA GLY A 127 -0.52 -2.55 12.32
C GLY A 127 0.18 -2.52 10.96
N SER A 128 1.36 -3.15 10.83
CA SER A 128 2.12 -3.25 9.59
C SER A 128 1.85 -4.57 8.88
N TYR A 129 1.54 -4.49 7.58
CA TYR A 129 1.20 -5.64 6.75
C TYR A 129 1.99 -5.63 5.45
N VAL A 130 2.22 -6.83 4.91
CA VAL A 130 2.75 -7.08 3.56
C VAL A 130 1.73 -7.85 2.73
N ARG A 131 1.73 -7.62 1.43
CA ARG A 131 0.88 -8.35 0.48
C ARG A 131 1.64 -9.55 -0.07
N VAL A 132 1.06 -10.73 0.03
CA VAL A 132 1.61 -11.98 -0.53
C VAL A 132 0.50 -12.68 -1.32
N GLY A 133 0.56 -12.57 -2.63
CA GLY A 133 -0.55 -13.00 -3.49
C GLY A 133 -1.79 -12.13 -3.26
N ASP A 134 -2.86 -12.72 -2.78
CA ASP A 134 -4.12 -12.09 -2.40
C ASP A 134 -4.30 -11.91 -0.88
N ALA A 135 -3.27 -12.26 -0.08
CA ALA A 135 -3.35 -12.21 1.37
C ALA A 135 -2.57 -11.00 1.95
N ASP A 136 -3.19 -10.34 2.93
CA ASP A 136 -2.55 -9.33 3.77
C ASP A 136 -1.98 -10.02 5.02
N LEU A 137 -0.66 -10.18 5.09
CA LEU A 137 0.02 -10.84 6.20
C LEU A 137 0.68 -9.81 7.13
N PRO A 138 0.57 -9.99 8.47
CA PRO A 138 1.31 -9.15 9.40
C PRO A 138 2.82 -9.22 9.13
N MET A 139 3.48 -8.07 9.13
CA MET A 139 4.94 -8.01 9.07
C MET A 139 5.57 -8.68 10.29
N THR A 140 6.65 -9.40 10.05
CA THR A 140 7.52 -9.89 11.11
C THR A 140 8.33 -8.75 11.72
N ASP A 141 8.83 -8.94 12.94
CA ASP A 141 9.72 -7.97 13.60
C ASP A 141 10.98 -7.71 12.75
N TYR A 142 11.48 -8.74 12.03
CA TYR A 142 12.62 -8.61 11.14
C TYR A 142 12.33 -7.70 9.92
N GLU A 143 11.16 -7.82 9.31
CA GLU A 143 10.76 -6.97 8.18
C GLU A 143 10.61 -5.51 8.62
N ILE A 144 10.00 -5.27 9.78
CA ILE A 144 9.89 -3.94 10.37
C ILE A 144 11.28 -3.35 10.66
N TYR A 145 12.14 -4.14 11.30
CA TYR A 145 13.52 -3.75 11.59
C TYR A 145 14.31 -3.42 10.32
N SER A 146 14.10 -4.18 9.24
CA SER A 146 14.77 -3.94 7.95
C SER A 146 14.43 -2.57 7.37
N PHE A 147 13.16 -2.16 7.42
CA PHE A 147 12.76 -0.81 6.99
C PHE A 147 13.33 0.29 7.89
N GLU A 148 13.34 0.07 9.21
CA GLU A 148 13.92 1.04 10.17
C GLU A 148 15.43 1.18 10.00
N SER A 149 16.13 0.08 9.78
CA SER A 149 17.56 0.08 9.49
C SER A 149 17.86 0.81 8.19
N TYR A 150 17.06 0.58 7.14
CA TYR A 150 17.21 1.32 5.89
C TYR A 150 17.09 2.83 6.09
N LYS A 151 16.09 3.28 6.87
CA LYS A 151 15.96 4.70 7.26
C LYS A 151 17.20 5.25 7.96
N ALA A 152 17.76 4.47 8.88
CA ALA A 152 18.94 4.88 9.61
C ALA A 152 20.19 5.00 8.72
N HIS A 153 20.32 4.10 7.73
CA HIS A 153 21.48 4.04 6.84
C HIS A 153 21.51 5.12 5.76
N VAL A 154 20.37 5.70 5.39
CA VAL A 154 20.31 6.83 4.43
C VAL A 154 21.13 8.04 4.90
N HIS A 155 21.43 8.12 6.21
CA HIS A 155 22.25 9.19 6.80
C HIS A 155 23.60 8.68 7.34
N ASP A 156 23.93 7.40 7.21
CA ASP A 156 25.20 6.84 7.71
C ASP A 156 26.43 7.39 6.98
N ASP A 157 26.29 7.76 5.72
CA ASP A 157 27.37 8.39 4.93
C ASP A 157 27.76 9.78 5.48
N GLU A 158 26.89 10.41 6.27
CA GLU A 158 27.11 11.71 6.89
C GLU A 158 27.58 11.59 8.35
N ARG A 159 27.62 10.38 8.93
CA ARG A 159 28.04 10.20 10.33
C ARG A 159 29.56 10.30 10.44
N PRO A 160 30.08 11.23 11.30
CA PRO A 160 31.50 11.22 11.60
C PRO A 160 31.89 9.87 12.24
N ILE A 161 32.87 9.22 11.68
CA ILE A 161 33.43 8.00 12.28
C ILE A 161 34.42 8.46 13.33
N ASP A 162 34.04 8.41 14.62
CA ASP A 162 34.83 8.87 15.76
C ASP A 162 36.25 8.24 15.87
N ARG A 163 36.51 7.21 15.09
CA ARG A 163 37.79 6.50 15.05
C ARG A 163 38.50 6.60 13.69
N ALA A 164 37.98 7.36 12.75
CA ALA A 164 38.65 7.57 11.47
C ALA A 164 39.68 8.69 11.62
N ASP A 165 40.93 8.31 11.63
CA ASP A 165 42.07 9.23 11.55
C ASP A 165 42.61 9.22 10.14
N LEU A 166 43.05 10.39 9.65
CA LEU A 166 43.70 10.53 8.33
C LEU A 166 44.91 9.59 8.17
N SER A 167 45.55 9.17 9.29
CA SER A 167 46.63 8.20 9.30
C SER A 167 46.22 6.79 8.85
N LEU A 168 44.90 6.50 8.80
CA LEU A 168 44.37 5.23 8.29
C LEU A 168 44.18 5.24 6.77
N LEU A 169 44.34 6.37 6.10
CA LEU A 169 44.29 6.47 4.64
C LEU A 169 45.61 5.99 4.06
N ASP A 170 45.52 5.08 3.12
CA ASP A 170 46.68 4.67 2.30
C ASP A 170 47.03 5.78 1.31
N GLU A 171 47.92 6.69 1.70
CA GLU A 171 48.39 7.80 0.82
C GLU A 171 48.97 7.31 -0.48
N ALA A 172 49.62 6.13 -0.50
CA ALA A 172 50.18 5.57 -1.73
C ALA A 172 49.09 5.09 -2.67
N GLY A 173 48.00 4.49 -2.13
CA GLY A 173 46.83 4.09 -2.89
C GLY A 173 46.08 5.28 -3.47
N ILE A 174 45.90 6.35 -2.69
CA ILE A 174 45.24 7.59 -3.13
C ILE A 174 46.03 8.27 -4.26
N ASN A 175 47.35 8.41 -4.12
CA ASN A 175 48.18 9.06 -5.12
C ASN A 175 48.26 8.27 -6.43
N ASN A 176 48.13 6.93 -6.41
CA ASN A 176 47.99 6.11 -7.61
C ASN A 176 46.63 6.23 -8.32
N TYR A 177 45.62 6.73 -7.65
CA TYR A 177 44.25 6.90 -8.20
C TYR A 177 44.04 8.29 -8.83
N ILE A 178 44.87 9.27 -8.48
CA ILE A 178 44.75 10.67 -8.92
C ILE A 178 45.64 10.94 -10.18
N LEU A 179 46.48 10.00 -10.58
CA LEU A 179 47.27 10.05 -11.81
C LEU A 179 46.63 9.25 -12.94
#